data_2898ee79a0d32bea4d6d9500fec52555
#
_entry.id   2898ee79a0d32bea4d6d9500fec52555
#
_cell.length_a   1.000
_cell.length_b   1.000
_cell.length_c   1.000
_cell.angle_alpha   90.00
_cell.angle_beta   90.00
_cell.angle_gamma   90.00
#
_symmetry.space_group_name_H-M   'P 1'
#
loop_
_entity.id
_entity.type
_entity.pdbx_description
1 polymer ?
#
loop_
_entity_poly.entity_id
_entity_poly.type
_entity_poly.pdbx_seq_one_letter_code
_entity_poly.pdbx_strand_id
1 'polypeptide(L)'
;MKKKIIAVALTAVVALGSLIGCGASSDSAKGSGDTLVVGTNAAFPPFEYVGDDGKPDGFDVALIKAIGEKAGFEVQIQDMEFDSLVSSIGNKIDVAIAGMTVTEERKKTVDFSDSYYEAVQDVIVPKGSAIATADDLKGLKIGVQLGTTGEFIADEIEGAEISAYNKAVDAVNDLNNGRVDCVIVDKNPAEVFGAQFPDKVDVVPGTNFDFEPENYAIALPKGNTELADKINSALKELKEDGTYDALVKKYIEE
;
A
#
# COMPACT_ATOMS: atom_id res chain seq x y z
N MET A 1 -25.73 -74.51 -7.53
CA MET A 1 -26.11 -75.24 -8.79
C MET A 1 -25.90 -74.30 -9.95
N LYS A 2 -25.07 -74.78 -10.93
CA LYS A 2 -24.95 -74.37 -12.35
C LYS A 2 -24.65 -72.95 -12.67
N LYS A 3 -23.35 -72.50 -12.88
CA LYS A 3 -22.58 -72.57 -14.14
C LYS A 3 -23.33 -72.01 -15.35
N LYS A 4 -22.83 -70.88 -15.93
CA LYS A 4 -22.39 -70.89 -17.34
C LYS A 4 -21.59 -69.61 -17.65
N ILE A 5 -20.39 -69.88 -18.11
CA ILE A 5 -19.43 -68.99 -18.77
C ILE A 5 -19.84 -68.90 -20.23
N ILE A 6 -19.77 -67.81 -20.88
CA ILE A 6 -19.47 -67.71 -22.33
C ILE A 6 -18.59 -66.41 -22.55
N ALA A 7 -17.44 -66.71 -23.13
CA ALA A 7 -16.46 -65.72 -23.66
C ALA A 7 -16.71 -65.58 -25.19
N VAL A 8 -15.84 -64.74 -25.80
CA VAL A 8 -15.58 -64.56 -27.25
C VAL A 8 -16.26 -63.27 -27.82
N ALA A 9 -15.66 -62.34 -28.55
CA ALA A 9 -14.37 -62.32 -29.25
C ALA A 9 -14.03 -60.84 -29.64
N LEU A 10 -12.77 -60.64 -29.87
CA LEU A 10 -12.08 -59.54 -30.54
C LEU A 10 -12.66 -59.19 -31.92
N THR A 11 -12.74 -57.93 -32.28
CA THR A 11 -12.42 -57.46 -33.63
C THR A 11 -11.88 -56.03 -33.61
N ALA A 12 -10.65 -55.89 -34.02
CA ALA A 12 -9.98 -54.64 -34.35
C ALA A 12 -10.40 -54.19 -35.75
N VAL A 13 -10.72 -52.91 -35.90
CA VAL A 13 -10.74 -52.28 -37.23
C VAL A 13 -9.98 -50.96 -37.13
N VAL A 14 -8.84 -50.95 -37.78
CA VAL A 14 -8.04 -49.74 -38.13
C VAL A 14 -8.69 -49.14 -39.38
N ALA A 15 -8.99 -47.84 -39.31
CA ALA A 15 -9.21 -47.06 -40.53
C ALA A 15 -8.56 -45.70 -40.37
N LEU A 16 -7.51 -45.48 -41.16
CA LEU A 16 -6.93 -44.18 -41.49
C LEU A 16 -7.94 -43.34 -42.29
N GLY A 17 -7.95 -42.05 -42.08
CA GLY A 17 -8.53 -41.18 -43.11
C GLY A 17 -8.79 -39.74 -42.66
N SER A 18 -7.84 -38.85 -43.02
CA SER A 18 -8.06 -37.53 -43.63
C SER A 18 -8.30 -36.33 -42.73
N LEU A 19 -7.27 -35.51 -42.72
CA LEU A 19 -7.26 -34.06 -42.51
C LEU A 19 -8.35 -33.33 -43.34
N ILE A 20 -9.12 -32.46 -42.68
CA ILE A 20 -9.55 -31.18 -43.24
C ILE A 20 -9.65 -30.24 -42.05
N GLY A 21 -8.83 -29.18 -42.12
CA GLY A 21 -8.90 -28.03 -41.21
C GLY A 21 -10.07 -27.13 -41.55
N CYS A 22 -10.45 -26.33 -40.59
CA CYS A 22 -10.76 -24.92 -40.75
C CYS A 22 -11.31 -24.34 -39.43
N GLY A 23 -10.70 -23.26 -39.03
CA GLY A 23 -11.41 -22.16 -38.38
C GLY A 23 -11.81 -22.37 -36.90
N ALA A 24 -10.85 -22.57 -36.02
CA ALA A 24 -11.07 -22.18 -34.63
C ALA A 24 -10.86 -20.67 -34.55
N SER A 25 -11.95 -19.96 -34.36
CA SER A 25 -11.91 -18.61 -33.84
C SER A 25 -11.11 -18.67 -32.56
N SER A 26 -9.98 -18.00 -32.54
CA SER A 26 -9.22 -17.75 -31.33
C SER A 26 -10.07 -16.83 -30.44
N ASP A 27 -10.88 -17.42 -29.58
CA ASP A 27 -11.18 -16.77 -28.32
C ASP A 27 -9.81 -16.56 -27.67
N SER A 28 -9.38 -15.31 -27.70
CA SER A 28 -8.25 -14.85 -26.90
C SER A 28 -8.61 -15.13 -25.46
N ALA A 29 -8.17 -16.27 -24.95
CA ALA A 29 -8.05 -16.47 -23.52
C ALA A 29 -7.23 -15.26 -23.03
N LYS A 30 -7.86 -14.39 -22.22
CA LYS A 30 -7.13 -13.45 -21.39
C LYS A 30 -6.05 -14.26 -20.72
N GLY A 31 -4.78 -13.94 -21.05
CA GLY A 31 -3.65 -14.62 -20.46
C GLY A 31 -3.80 -14.53 -18.93
N SER A 32 -3.55 -15.62 -18.26
CA SER A 32 -3.24 -15.60 -16.85
C SER A 32 -1.93 -14.81 -16.74
N GLY A 33 -2.04 -13.49 -16.49
CA GLY A 33 -0.90 -12.68 -16.11
C GLY A 33 -0.30 -13.29 -14.84
N ASP A 34 1.02 -13.15 -14.66
CA ASP A 34 1.65 -13.55 -13.42
C ASP A 34 0.97 -12.80 -12.26
N THR A 35 0.66 -13.49 -11.17
CA THR A 35 0.07 -12.85 -9.99
C THR A 35 1.14 -12.01 -9.29
N LEU A 36 0.83 -10.75 -9.00
CA LEU A 36 1.63 -9.86 -8.17
C LEU A 36 0.99 -9.75 -6.80
N VAL A 37 1.61 -10.32 -5.77
CA VAL A 37 1.15 -10.22 -4.38
C VAL A 37 1.66 -8.92 -3.78
N VAL A 38 0.75 -8.04 -3.40
CA VAL A 38 1.04 -6.68 -2.95
C VAL A 38 0.67 -6.51 -1.48
N GLY A 39 1.65 -6.15 -0.65
CA GLY A 39 1.43 -5.78 0.75
C GLY A 39 0.99 -4.33 0.88
N THR A 40 0.05 -4.08 1.80
CA THR A 40 -0.40 -2.74 2.20
C THR A 40 -0.80 -2.75 3.67
N ASN A 41 -1.01 -1.58 4.29
CA ASN A 41 -1.59 -1.48 5.63
C ASN A 41 -2.87 -0.65 5.58
N ALA A 42 -4.02 -1.33 5.40
CA ALA A 42 -5.31 -0.71 5.12
C ALA A 42 -5.92 0.04 6.33
N ALA A 43 -5.14 0.94 6.93
CA ALA A 43 -5.50 1.80 8.06
C ALA A 43 -4.96 3.24 7.93
N PHE A 44 -4.63 3.66 6.69
CA PHE A 44 -3.96 4.94 6.39
C PHE A 44 -4.69 5.73 5.29
N PRO A 45 -5.95 6.17 5.56
CA PRO A 45 -6.73 6.92 4.58
C PRO A 45 -6.05 8.28 4.27
N PRO A 46 -6.16 8.77 3.02
CA PRO A 46 -6.91 8.25 1.90
C PRO A 46 -6.12 7.28 1.00
N PHE A 47 -4.88 6.91 1.38
CA PHE A 47 -4.00 6.07 0.56
C PHE A 47 -4.43 4.60 0.57
N GLU A 48 -4.63 4.01 1.76
CA GLU A 48 -5.14 2.66 1.93
C GLU A 48 -6.02 2.54 3.18
N TYR A 49 -7.19 1.99 3.00
CA TYR A 49 -8.17 1.78 4.07
C TYR A 49 -9.10 0.61 3.73
N VAL A 50 -9.85 0.15 4.72
CA VAL A 50 -10.87 -0.88 4.48
C VAL A 50 -12.11 -0.19 3.93
N GLY A 51 -12.47 -0.49 2.69
CA GLY A 51 -13.66 0.03 2.03
C GLY A 51 -14.98 -0.57 2.57
N ASP A 52 -16.10 -0.08 2.07
CA ASP A 52 -17.45 -0.49 2.50
C ASP A 52 -17.74 -1.99 2.23
N ASP A 53 -17.05 -2.59 1.28
CA ASP A 53 -17.15 -4.02 0.96
C ASP A 53 -16.25 -4.91 1.83
N GLY A 54 -15.55 -4.32 2.80
CA GLY A 54 -14.61 -4.99 3.71
C GLY A 54 -13.26 -5.34 3.08
N LYS A 55 -12.94 -4.80 1.90
CA LYS A 55 -11.66 -5.01 1.22
C LYS A 55 -10.81 -3.77 1.23
N PRO A 56 -9.47 -3.90 1.08
CA PRO A 56 -8.60 -2.75 0.90
C PRO A 56 -8.99 -1.91 -0.32
N ASP A 57 -9.12 -0.59 -0.12
CA ASP A 57 -9.37 0.45 -1.11
C ASP A 57 -8.50 1.69 -0.78
N GLY A 58 -8.55 2.71 -1.60
CA GLY A 58 -7.77 3.94 -1.47
C GLY A 58 -6.87 4.19 -2.67
N PHE A 59 -6.14 5.31 -2.60
CA PHE A 59 -5.28 5.76 -3.70
C PHE A 59 -4.22 4.72 -4.07
N ASP A 60 -3.47 4.21 -3.11
CA ASP A 60 -2.41 3.23 -3.30
C ASP A 60 -2.93 1.92 -3.89
N VAL A 61 -4.06 1.44 -3.36
CA VAL A 61 -4.71 0.23 -3.84
C VAL A 61 -5.20 0.38 -5.28
N ALA A 62 -5.78 1.53 -5.60
CA ALA A 62 -6.24 1.82 -6.96
C ALA A 62 -5.07 2.00 -7.93
N LEU A 63 -3.99 2.68 -7.49
CA LEU A 63 -2.79 2.90 -8.29
C LEU A 63 -2.09 1.57 -8.63
N ILE A 64 -1.87 0.69 -7.65
CA ILE A 64 -1.19 -0.58 -7.92
C ILE A 64 -2.03 -1.53 -8.79
N LYS A 65 -3.36 -1.49 -8.69
CA LYS A 65 -4.25 -2.23 -9.61
C LYS A 65 -4.12 -1.70 -11.04
N ALA A 66 -4.09 -0.39 -11.24
CA ALA A 66 -3.90 0.23 -12.55
C ALA A 66 -2.50 -0.08 -13.13
N ILE A 67 -1.46 -0.07 -12.28
CA ILE A 67 -0.11 -0.50 -12.66
C ILE A 67 -0.13 -1.98 -13.09
N GLY A 68 -0.81 -2.85 -12.33
CA GLY A 68 -0.93 -4.26 -12.66
C GLY A 68 -1.59 -4.49 -14.03
N GLU A 69 -2.68 -3.79 -14.32
CA GLU A 69 -3.35 -3.85 -15.63
C GLU A 69 -2.43 -3.44 -16.78
N LYS A 70 -1.65 -2.37 -16.62
CA LYS A 70 -0.68 -1.91 -17.63
C LYS A 70 0.50 -2.86 -17.80
N ALA A 71 1.04 -3.35 -16.68
CA ALA A 71 2.22 -4.24 -16.67
C ALA A 71 1.88 -5.73 -16.96
N GLY A 72 0.59 -6.08 -17.04
CA GLY A 72 0.13 -7.45 -17.33
C GLY A 72 0.12 -8.38 -16.10
N PHE A 73 0.03 -7.85 -14.88
CA PHE A 73 -0.10 -8.61 -13.64
C PHE A 73 -1.55 -8.73 -13.17
N GLU A 74 -1.89 -9.86 -12.55
CA GLU A 74 -3.07 -9.98 -11.70
C GLU A 74 -2.69 -9.57 -10.26
N VAL A 75 -3.21 -8.44 -9.78
CA VAL A 75 -2.86 -7.88 -8.46
C VAL A 75 -3.68 -8.54 -7.36
N GLN A 76 -2.99 -9.10 -6.36
CA GLN A 76 -3.57 -9.63 -5.13
C GLN A 76 -3.10 -8.81 -3.93
N ILE A 77 -4.03 -8.08 -3.28
CA ILE A 77 -3.71 -7.26 -2.12
C ILE A 77 -3.70 -8.11 -0.84
N GLN A 78 -2.66 -7.92 -0.03
CA GLN A 78 -2.50 -8.48 1.32
C GLN A 78 -2.41 -7.35 2.34
N ASP A 79 -3.40 -7.26 3.24
CA ASP A 79 -3.36 -6.33 4.38
C ASP A 79 -2.50 -6.90 5.50
N MET A 80 -1.55 -6.10 6.01
CA MET A 80 -0.65 -6.47 7.10
C MET A 80 -0.14 -5.24 7.84
N GLU A 81 0.49 -5.45 9.00
CA GLU A 81 1.06 -4.34 9.77
C GLU A 81 2.20 -3.66 9.01
N PHE A 82 2.26 -2.32 9.09
CA PHE A 82 3.18 -1.50 8.29
C PHE A 82 4.65 -1.87 8.52
N ASP A 83 5.05 -2.03 9.78
CA ASP A 83 6.42 -2.40 10.18
C ASP A 83 6.89 -3.75 9.63
N SER A 84 5.93 -4.62 9.28
CA SER A 84 6.20 -5.95 8.72
C SER A 84 6.37 -5.94 7.20
N LEU A 85 5.97 -4.87 6.50
CA LEU A 85 5.94 -4.82 5.03
C LEU A 85 7.33 -5.07 4.41
N VAL A 86 8.32 -4.25 4.79
CA VAL A 86 9.69 -4.33 4.21
C VAL A 86 10.29 -5.72 4.39
N SER A 87 10.14 -6.33 5.58
CA SER A 87 10.68 -7.66 5.88
C SER A 87 9.92 -8.80 5.19
N SER A 88 8.71 -8.54 4.71
CA SER A 88 7.87 -9.52 4.01
C SER A 88 8.13 -9.58 2.50
N ILE A 89 8.76 -8.54 1.92
CA ILE A 89 9.09 -8.48 0.50
C ILE A 89 10.05 -9.61 0.10
N GLY A 90 9.70 -10.30 -0.98
CA GLY A 90 10.44 -11.46 -1.48
C GLY A 90 10.17 -12.78 -0.74
N ASN A 91 9.32 -12.76 0.30
CA ASN A 91 8.92 -13.96 1.04
C ASN A 91 7.40 -14.19 1.02
N LYS A 92 6.63 -13.21 1.52
CA LYS A 92 5.16 -13.29 1.62
C LYS A 92 4.47 -12.45 0.57
N ILE A 93 5.11 -11.36 0.16
CA ILE A 93 4.64 -10.40 -0.84
C ILE A 93 5.74 -10.13 -1.85
N ASP A 94 5.35 -9.75 -3.05
CA ASP A 94 6.30 -9.40 -4.11
C ASP A 94 6.71 -7.93 -4.02
N VAL A 95 5.77 -7.04 -3.69
CA VAL A 95 5.98 -5.60 -3.52
C VAL A 95 5.14 -5.07 -2.37
N ALA A 96 5.45 -3.87 -1.87
CA ALA A 96 4.62 -3.13 -0.94
C ALA A 96 4.31 -1.72 -1.46
N ILE A 97 3.05 -1.31 -1.33
CA ILE A 97 2.57 0.06 -1.55
C ILE A 97 1.68 0.43 -0.35
N ALA A 98 2.08 1.44 0.41
CA ALA A 98 1.48 1.73 1.71
C ALA A 98 1.86 3.14 2.23
N GLY A 99 1.77 4.19 1.40
CA GLY A 99 2.29 5.49 1.76
C GLY A 99 3.75 5.43 2.22
N MET A 100 4.54 4.53 1.61
CA MET A 100 5.87 4.20 2.12
C MET A 100 6.92 5.19 1.62
N THR A 101 7.46 5.98 2.54
CA THR A 101 8.57 6.92 2.28
C THR A 101 9.85 6.18 1.91
N VAL A 102 10.51 6.67 0.87
CA VAL A 102 11.86 6.24 0.48
C VAL A 102 12.87 6.77 1.49
N THR A 103 13.52 5.86 2.23
CA THR A 103 14.59 6.21 3.18
C THR A 103 15.87 5.44 2.89
N GLU A 104 17.03 5.99 3.28
CA GLU A 104 18.31 5.32 3.11
C GLU A 104 18.38 4.01 3.95
N GLU A 105 17.68 3.96 5.09
CA GLU A 105 17.60 2.74 5.90
C GLU A 105 16.84 1.64 5.14
N ARG A 106 15.65 1.95 4.62
CA ARG A 106 14.84 1.00 3.84
C ARG A 106 15.57 0.53 2.58
N LYS A 107 16.30 1.42 1.91
CA LYS A 107 17.12 1.10 0.72
C LYS A 107 18.23 0.08 0.99
N LYS A 108 18.61 -0.16 2.22
CA LYS A 108 19.58 -1.24 2.53
C LYS A 108 18.99 -2.62 2.27
N THR A 109 17.67 -2.76 2.43
CA THR A 109 16.97 -4.05 2.39
C THR A 109 16.14 -4.23 1.12
N VAL A 110 15.54 -3.17 0.60
CA VAL A 110 14.66 -3.18 -0.58
C VAL A 110 15.12 -2.16 -1.61
N ASP A 111 14.63 -2.28 -2.85
CA ASP A 111 14.68 -1.22 -3.83
C ASP A 111 13.31 -0.55 -3.92
N PHE A 112 13.23 0.58 -4.61
CA PHE A 112 12.03 1.37 -4.78
C PHE A 112 11.78 1.67 -6.25
N SER A 113 10.51 1.81 -6.61
CA SER A 113 10.10 2.40 -7.88
C SER A 113 10.46 3.90 -7.95
N ASP A 114 10.17 4.51 -9.08
CA ASP A 114 10.03 5.97 -9.15
C ASP A 114 8.96 6.43 -8.15
N SER A 115 9.14 7.64 -7.59
CA SER A 115 8.18 8.23 -6.67
C SER A 115 6.82 8.46 -7.35
N TYR A 116 5.76 8.10 -6.62
CA TYR A 116 4.40 8.35 -7.09
C TYR A 116 3.71 9.50 -6.36
N TYR A 117 4.14 9.86 -5.14
CA TYR A 117 3.51 10.93 -4.36
C TYR A 117 4.56 11.69 -3.52
N GLU A 118 4.36 12.99 -3.31
CA GLU A 118 5.14 13.80 -2.37
C GLU A 118 4.30 14.06 -1.12
N ALA A 119 4.83 13.73 0.04
CA ALA A 119 4.19 13.82 1.34
C ALA A 119 4.98 14.71 2.30
N VAL A 120 4.39 15.04 3.42
CA VAL A 120 5.03 15.71 4.56
C VAL A 120 4.34 15.24 5.83
N GLN A 121 5.09 15.13 6.93
CA GLN A 121 4.50 14.86 8.25
C GLN A 121 3.80 16.10 8.77
N ASP A 122 2.64 15.94 9.41
CA ASP A 122 1.91 16.97 10.16
C ASP A 122 1.76 16.55 11.63
N VAL A 123 1.32 17.45 12.47
CA VAL A 123 1.12 17.19 13.91
C VAL A 123 -0.34 17.36 14.28
N ILE A 124 -0.98 16.29 14.77
CA ILE A 124 -2.31 16.37 15.36
C ILE A 124 -2.17 16.70 16.84
N VAL A 125 -2.83 17.76 17.29
CA VAL A 125 -2.78 18.26 18.65
C VAL A 125 -4.18 18.39 19.26
N PRO A 126 -4.33 18.42 20.61
CA PRO A 126 -5.62 18.72 21.23
C PRO A 126 -6.18 20.06 20.78
N LYS A 127 -7.49 20.17 20.65
CA LYS A 127 -8.18 21.41 20.22
C LYS A 127 -7.77 22.61 21.04
N GLY A 128 -7.28 23.64 20.36
CA GLY A 128 -6.82 24.89 21.01
C GLY A 128 -5.48 24.74 21.74
N SER A 129 -4.71 23.70 21.46
CA SER A 129 -3.35 23.51 21.99
C SER A 129 -2.42 24.65 21.58
N ALA A 130 -1.42 24.95 22.42
CA ALA A 130 -0.36 25.90 22.11
C ALA A 130 0.82 25.28 21.32
N ILE A 131 0.81 23.98 21.06
CA ILE A 131 1.86 23.27 20.30
C ILE A 131 1.81 23.75 18.84
N ALA A 132 2.86 24.46 18.40
CA ALA A 132 2.88 25.11 17.09
C ALA A 132 4.27 25.20 16.46
N THR A 133 5.34 24.82 17.16
CA THR A 133 6.74 24.89 16.72
C THR A 133 7.52 23.66 17.15
N ALA A 134 8.69 23.42 16.53
CA ALA A 134 9.56 22.28 16.87
C ALA A 134 9.99 22.28 18.34
N ASP A 135 10.22 23.44 18.95
CA ASP A 135 10.58 23.53 20.37
C ASP A 135 9.44 23.09 21.30
N ASP A 136 8.19 23.23 20.88
CA ASP A 136 7.03 22.84 21.68
C ASP A 136 6.85 21.32 21.76
N LEU A 137 7.51 20.55 20.89
CA LEU A 137 7.46 19.07 20.90
C LEU A 137 8.39 18.46 21.95
N LYS A 138 9.36 19.21 22.47
CA LYS A 138 10.35 18.70 23.42
C LYS A 138 9.70 18.24 24.72
N GLY A 139 10.08 17.03 25.16
CA GLY A 139 9.61 16.45 26.42
C GLY A 139 8.14 16.00 26.40
N LEU A 140 7.45 16.05 25.25
CA LEU A 140 6.07 15.60 25.12
C LEU A 140 5.96 14.08 24.98
N LYS A 141 4.76 13.56 25.26
CA LYS A 141 4.36 12.20 24.88
C LYS A 141 3.79 12.23 23.47
N ILE A 142 4.52 11.62 22.54
CA ILE A 142 4.19 11.65 21.11
C ILE A 142 3.69 10.29 20.65
N GLY A 143 2.48 10.26 20.10
CA GLY A 143 1.92 9.09 19.44
C GLY A 143 2.39 9.02 17.99
N VAL A 144 2.78 7.83 17.52
CA VAL A 144 3.24 7.58 16.16
C VAL A 144 2.78 6.22 15.68
N GLN A 145 2.79 5.97 14.38
CA GLN A 145 2.66 4.61 13.87
C GLN A 145 4.04 3.94 13.81
N LEU A 146 4.11 2.70 14.28
CA LEU A 146 5.34 1.91 14.36
C LEU A 146 5.98 1.72 12.98
N GLY A 147 7.28 1.95 12.87
CA GLY A 147 8.09 1.75 11.67
C GLY A 147 7.96 2.85 10.61
N THR A 148 7.23 3.95 10.91
CA THR A 148 7.05 5.09 9.99
C THR A 148 8.15 6.14 10.15
N THR A 149 8.22 7.07 9.19
CA THR A 149 9.10 8.26 9.30
C THR A 149 8.63 9.20 10.40
N GLY A 150 7.33 9.23 10.72
CA GLY A 150 6.81 9.94 11.88
C GLY A 150 7.42 9.45 13.21
N GLU A 151 7.63 8.13 13.36
CA GLU A 151 8.35 7.58 14.51
C GLU A 151 9.82 8.01 14.50
N PHE A 152 10.51 7.93 13.35
CA PHE A 152 11.92 8.32 13.27
C PHE A 152 12.14 9.80 13.58
N ILE A 153 11.21 10.68 13.14
CA ILE A 153 11.23 12.10 13.50
C ILE A 153 11.04 12.26 15.01
N ALA A 154 10.06 11.56 15.59
CA ALA A 154 9.76 11.66 17.01
C ALA A 154 10.93 11.19 17.89
N ASP A 155 11.65 10.16 17.48
CA ASP A 155 12.83 9.63 18.19
C ASP A 155 14.00 10.64 18.27
N GLU A 156 14.07 11.59 17.34
CA GLU A 156 15.10 12.64 17.33
C GLU A 156 14.71 13.87 18.18
N ILE A 157 13.45 13.94 18.69
CA ILE A 157 12.97 15.07 19.48
C ILE A 157 13.47 14.96 20.93
N GLU A 158 14.17 15.99 21.39
CA GLU A 158 14.80 16.04 22.71
C GLU A 158 13.80 15.79 23.86
N GLY A 159 14.01 14.69 24.60
CA GLY A 159 13.22 14.35 25.79
C GLY A 159 11.80 13.84 25.50
N ALA A 160 11.43 13.63 24.25
CA ALA A 160 10.12 13.07 23.91
C ALA A 160 9.95 11.63 24.43
N GLU A 161 8.74 11.29 24.88
CA GLU A 161 8.33 9.94 25.23
C GLU A 161 7.48 9.37 24.08
N ILE A 162 8.00 8.37 23.33
CA ILE A 162 7.34 7.86 22.16
C ILE A 162 6.39 6.73 22.52
N SER A 163 5.15 6.83 22.02
CA SER A 163 4.14 5.77 22.06
C SER A 163 3.87 5.31 20.63
N ALA A 164 4.42 4.16 20.25
CA ALA A 164 4.26 3.59 18.91
C ALA A 164 3.06 2.63 18.86
N TYR A 165 2.23 2.75 17.83
CA TYR A 165 1.01 1.99 17.60
C TYR A 165 1.08 1.26 16.26
N ASN A 166 0.41 0.13 16.14
CA ASN A 166 0.31 -0.58 14.87
C ASN A 166 -0.46 0.23 13.80
N LYS A 167 -1.40 1.08 14.23
CA LYS A 167 -2.22 1.92 13.37
C LYS A 167 -2.20 3.38 13.84
N ALA A 168 -2.07 4.31 12.91
CA ALA A 168 -2.07 5.74 13.23
C ALA A 168 -3.36 6.19 13.95
N VAL A 169 -4.51 5.62 13.59
CA VAL A 169 -5.79 5.93 14.25
C VAL A 169 -5.80 5.59 15.75
N ASP A 170 -5.03 4.60 16.19
CA ASP A 170 -4.95 4.25 17.60
C ASP A 170 -4.16 5.31 18.38
N ALA A 171 -3.11 5.90 17.78
CA ALA A 171 -2.42 7.07 18.34
C ALA A 171 -3.39 8.26 18.50
N VAL A 172 -4.22 8.54 17.48
CA VAL A 172 -5.23 9.61 17.53
C VAL A 172 -6.30 9.34 18.61
N ASN A 173 -6.72 8.09 18.76
CA ASN A 173 -7.64 7.71 19.85
C ASN A 173 -7.01 7.95 21.23
N ASP A 174 -5.71 7.67 21.40
CA ASP A 174 -5.02 7.92 22.66
C ASP A 174 -4.77 9.41 22.90
N LEU A 175 -4.55 10.21 21.83
CA LEU A 175 -4.57 11.67 21.92
C LEU A 175 -5.93 12.19 22.45
N ASN A 176 -7.03 11.70 21.88
CA ASN A 176 -8.39 12.07 22.30
C ASN A 176 -8.71 11.67 23.75
N ASN A 177 -7.98 10.69 24.31
CA ASN A 177 -8.11 10.23 25.69
C ASN A 177 -7.06 10.87 26.64
N GLY A 178 -6.21 11.78 26.14
CA GLY A 178 -5.17 12.46 26.92
C GLY A 178 -4.03 11.55 27.39
N ARG A 179 -3.74 10.49 26.65
CA ARG A 179 -2.63 9.55 26.94
C ARG A 179 -1.34 9.94 26.25
N VAL A 180 -1.45 10.63 25.13
CA VAL A 180 -0.36 11.31 24.43
C VAL A 180 -0.71 12.77 24.25
N ASP A 181 0.30 13.63 24.06
CA ASP A 181 0.16 15.08 23.99
C ASP A 181 -0.05 15.56 22.53
N CYS A 182 0.52 14.82 21.57
CA CYS A 182 0.31 15.03 20.13
C CYS A 182 0.55 13.73 19.36
N VAL A 183 0.23 13.75 18.05
CA VAL A 183 0.51 12.63 17.12
C VAL A 183 1.24 13.20 15.91
N ILE A 184 2.35 12.55 15.51
CA ILE A 184 3.04 12.84 14.25
C ILE A 184 2.60 11.81 13.23
N VAL A 185 2.05 12.26 12.12
CA VAL A 185 1.57 11.42 11.01
C VAL A 185 1.51 12.25 9.74
N ASP A 186 1.56 11.60 8.58
CA ASP A 186 1.51 12.29 7.29
C ASP A 186 0.27 13.16 7.13
N LYS A 187 0.41 14.29 6.43
CA LYS A 187 -0.58 15.34 6.27
C LYS A 187 -1.98 14.84 5.89
N ASN A 188 -2.09 14.04 4.81
CA ASN A 188 -3.40 13.62 4.34
C ASN A 188 -4.13 12.74 5.36
N PRO A 189 -3.51 11.71 5.97
CA PRO A 189 -4.11 10.99 7.09
C PRO A 189 -4.41 11.89 8.30
N ALA A 190 -3.53 12.86 8.63
CA ALA A 190 -3.79 13.81 9.70
C ALA A 190 -5.07 14.61 9.46
N GLU A 191 -5.27 15.10 8.23
CA GLU A 191 -6.47 15.83 7.81
C GLU A 191 -7.72 14.94 7.91
N VAL A 192 -7.65 13.68 7.44
CA VAL A 192 -8.77 12.73 7.55
C VAL A 192 -9.12 12.44 9.01
N PHE A 193 -8.12 12.18 9.86
CA PHE A 193 -8.37 11.94 11.29
C PHE A 193 -8.84 13.20 12.01
N GLY A 194 -8.30 14.38 11.67
CA GLY A 194 -8.76 15.65 12.20
C GLY A 194 -10.24 15.92 11.88
N ALA A 195 -10.65 15.61 10.64
CA ALA A 195 -12.05 15.74 10.22
C ALA A 195 -13.01 14.78 10.95
N GLN A 196 -12.51 13.64 11.44
CA GLN A 196 -13.31 12.72 12.28
C GLN A 196 -13.57 13.25 13.69
N PHE A 197 -12.70 14.12 14.20
CA PHE A 197 -12.74 14.65 15.57
C PHE A 197 -12.65 16.19 15.63
N PRO A 198 -13.47 16.95 14.88
CA PRO A 198 -13.30 18.39 14.64
C PRO A 198 -13.40 19.24 15.90
N ASP A 199 -14.07 18.73 16.94
CA ASP A 199 -14.23 19.41 18.24
C ASP A 199 -13.16 19.02 19.26
N LYS A 200 -12.26 18.06 18.92
CA LYS A 200 -11.27 17.51 19.86
C LYS A 200 -9.84 17.79 19.47
N VAL A 201 -9.56 17.88 18.19
CA VAL A 201 -8.20 18.06 17.69
C VAL A 201 -8.09 19.18 16.67
N ASP A 202 -6.87 19.70 16.52
CA ASP A 202 -6.42 20.55 15.43
C ASP A 202 -5.26 19.84 14.70
N VAL A 203 -5.10 20.11 13.42
CA VAL A 203 -3.94 19.68 12.63
C VAL A 203 -3.05 20.88 12.39
N VAL A 204 -1.79 20.77 12.79
CA VAL A 204 -0.78 21.81 12.62
C VAL A 204 0.18 21.36 11.50
N PRO A 205 0.39 22.20 10.47
CA PRO A 205 1.25 21.86 9.34
C PRO A 205 2.70 21.55 9.78
N GLY A 206 3.28 20.49 9.22
CA GLY A 206 4.64 20.07 9.52
C GLY A 206 5.72 21.09 9.21
N THR A 207 5.44 22.01 8.28
CA THR A 207 6.32 23.16 7.99
C THR A 207 6.54 24.08 9.19
N ASN A 208 5.65 24.06 10.18
CA ASN A 208 5.82 24.80 11.44
C ASN A 208 6.85 24.12 12.37
N PHE A 209 7.15 22.87 12.12
CA PHE A 209 8.06 22.03 12.90
C PHE A 209 9.36 21.73 12.13
N ASP A 210 9.59 22.41 11.00
CA ASP A 210 10.74 22.20 10.11
C ASP A 210 10.80 20.76 9.53
N PHE A 211 9.66 20.09 9.38
CA PHE A 211 9.60 18.77 8.75
C PHE A 211 9.78 18.87 7.24
N GLU A 212 10.67 18.05 6.70
CA GLU A 212 11.01 18.05 5.28
C GLU A 212 10.01 17.23 4.45
N PRO A 213 9.82 17.57 3.16
CA PRO A 213 9.04 16.78 2.24
C PRO A 213 9.60 15.35 2.07
N GLU A 214 8.72 14.39 1.90
CA GLU A 214 9.01 12.98 1.72
C GLU A 214 8.47 12.48 0.38
N ASN A 215 9.04 11.37 -0.12
CA ASN A 215 8.59 10.77 -1.35
C ASN A 215 8.09 9.35 -1.11
N TYR A 216 6.85 9.06 -1.47
CA TYR A 216 6.32 7.70 -1.48
C TYR A 216 6.71 6.97 -2.75
N ALA A 217 7.08 5.70 -2.61
CA ALA A 217 7.38 4.81 -3.71
C ALA A 217 6.99 3.37 -3.38
N ILE A 218 6.85 2.54 -4.41
CA ILE A 218 6.57 1.12 -4.28
C ILE A 218 7.88 0.42 -3.91
N ALA A 219 7.88 -0.26 -2.76
CA ALA A 219 9.03 -1.06 -2.34
C ALA A 219 9.01 -2.45 -3.00
N LEU A 220 10.17 -2.92 -3.46
CA LEU A 220 10.32 -4.17 -4.20
C LEU A 220 11.62 -4.90 -3.82
N PRO A 221 11.77 -6.20 -4.18
CA PRO A 221 12.94 -6.97 -3.82
C PRO A 221 14.23 -6.34 -4.31
N LYS A 222 15.23 -6.30 -3.45
CA LYS A 222 16.55 -5.75 -3.76
C LYS A 222 17.16 -6.39 -5.01
N GLY A 223 17.56 -5.56 -5.97
CA GLY A 223 18.19 -5.99 -7.23
C GLY A 223 17.21 -6.50 -8.29
N ASN A 224 15.90 -6.47 -8.06
CA ASN A 224 14.92 -6.89 -9.07
C ASN A 224 14.60 -5.74 -10.05
N THR A 225 15.56 -5.43 -10.91
CA THR A 225 15.46 -4.32 -11.87
C THR A 225 14.37 -4.56 -12.92
N GLU A 226 14.12 -5.83 -13.32
CA GLU A 226 13.07 -6.15 -14.29
C GLU A 226 11.68 -5.76 -13.76
N LEU A 227 11.38 -6.08 -12.50
CA LEU A 227 10.11 -5.71 -11.88
C LEU A 227 10.01 -4.18 -11.70
N ALA A 228 11.10 -3.54 -11.28
CA ALA A 228 11.16 -2.08 -11.15
C ALA A 228 10.88 -1.38 -12.48
N ASP A 229 11.51 -1.83 -13.57
CA ASP A 229 11.31 -1.27 -14.90
C ASP A 229 9.88 -1.43 -15.40
N LYS A 230 9.24 -2.58 -15.16
CA LYS A 230 7.82 -2.82 -15.48
C LYS A 230 6.90 -1.88 -14.72
N ILE A 231 7.10 -1.75 -13.40
CA ILE A 231 6.31 -0.87 -12.54
C ILE A 231 6.49 0.60 -12.97
N ASN A 232 7.73 1.04 -13.16
CA ASN A 232 8.04 2.42 -13.55
C ASN A 232 7.49 2.77 -14.93
N SER A 233 7.58 1.84 -15.91
CA SER A 233 6.99 2.04 -17.23
C SER A 233 5.47 2.19 -17.14
N ALA A 234 4.80 1.33 -16.37
CA ALA A 234 3.36 1.41 -16.17
C ALA A 234 2.96 2.71 -15.45
N LEU A 235 3.67 3.09 -14.37
CA LEU A 235 3.43 4.34 -13.64
C LEU A 235 3.57 5.57 -14.55
N LYS A 236 4.59 5.58 -15.41
CA LYS A 236 4.79 6.63 -16.40
C LYS A 236 3.62 6.71 -17.38
N GLU A 237 3.18 5.57 -17.93
CA GLU A 237 2.04 5.53 -18.86
C GLU A 237 0.75 6.04 -18.18
N LEU A 238 0.49 5.69 -16.91
CA LEU A 238 -0.67 6.17 -16.16
C LEU A 238 -0.64 7.69 -15.94
N LYS A 239 0.56 8.26 -15.75
CA LYS A 239 0.74 9.73 -15.67
C LYS A 239 0.51 10.40 -17.03
N GLU A 240 0.96 9.77 -18.13
CA GLU A 240 0.82 10.31 -19.48
C GLU A 240 -0.62 10.24 -20.03
N ASP A 241 -1.38 9.19 -19.68
CA ASP A 241 -2.77 9.00 -20.15
C ASP A 241 -3.83 9.66 -19.25
N GLY A 242 -3.41 10.28 -18.13
CA GLY A 242 -4.29 10.99 -17.20
C GLY A 242 -4.99 10.09 -16.17
N THR A 243 -4.75 8.78 -16.18
CA THR A 243 -5.32 7.85 -15.21
C THR A 243 -4.83 8.18 -13.79
N TYR A 244 -3.53 8.48 -13.64
CA TYR A 244 -2.95 8.89 -12.36
C TYR A 244 -3.66 10.14 -11.80
N ASP A 245 -3.85 11.18 -12.61
CA ASP A 245 -4.51 12.42 -12.18
C ASP A 245 -5.97 12.18 -11.78
N ALA A 246 -6.67 11.28 -12.49
CA ALA A 246 -8.02 10.89 -12.12
C ALA A 246 -8.08 10.17 -10.76
N LEU A 247 -7.07 9.35 -10.42
CA LEU A 247 -6.97 8.72 -9.10
C LEU A 247 -6.65 9.72 -7.99
N VAL A 248 -5.72 10.65 -8.23
CA VAL A 248 -5.43 11.75 -7.28
C VAL A 248 -6.69 12.55 -7.00
N LYS A 249 -7.40 12.97 -8.04
CA LYS A 249 -8.65 13.72 -7.88
C LYS A 249 -9.69 12.95 -7.08
N LYS A 250 -9.83 11.66 -7.34
CA LYS A 250 -10.85 10.82 -6.69
C LYS A 250 -10.58 10.54 -5.21
N TYR A 251 -9.32 10.32 -4.83
CA TYR A 251 -8.99 9.83 -3.50
C TYR A 251 -8.32 10.87 -2.61
N ILE A 252 -7.62 11.83 -3.19
CA ILE A 252 -6.79 12.79 -2.44
C ILE A 252 -7.43 14.18 -2.38
N GLU A 253 -8.13 14.63 -3.46
CA GLU A 253 -8.66 15.98 -3.57
C GLU A 253 -10.16 16.10 -3.28
N GLU A 254 -10.91 15.00 -3.27
CA GLU A 254 -12.35 14.95 -2.91
C GLU A 254 -12.52 14.70 -1.40
#